data_402633f7e2f19385ab843418a0b02546
#
_entry.id   402633f7e2f19385ab843418a0b02546
#
_cell.length_a   1.000
_cell.length_b   1.000
_cell.length_c   1.000
_cell.angle_alpha   90.00
_cell.angle_beta   90.00
_cell.angle_gamma   90.00
#
_symmetry.space_group_name_H-M   'P 1'
#
loop_
_entity.id
_entity.type
_entity.pdbx_description
1 polymer ?
#
loop_
_entity_poly.entity_id
_entity_poly.type
_entity_poly.pdbx_seq_one_letter_code
_entity_poly.pdbx_strand_id
1 'polypeptide(L)'
;MSALAAIQPSPDPARSPHLIWVHRTALLVAFFALLLISFGGHVTTIDAGDTEPAWSFRFWDWFVSWAQLEGGHFYEMTHRQLGTIVGFLAILMVGLMWRFEKRAWVRRLGYVALALIIVQGILGGIRVLVVSDPSVQETAMQATGVADPFGVRVLFGMVHATLGLILFALLIGITDMTSGRWFEPRVRVSERAARLVRGLAVLTIAALVLQVILGAWLRHAGWQVAVIIVHAVGALAVALFVLMLAVVAFGLDRKAALVRKPAFVLAALVQVQIFFGIFSFALPELAPVRTLHHIVGALLLAVSAIIAFRAWHVLESVHEDV
;
A
#
# COMPACT_ATOMS: atom_id res chain seq x y z
N MET A 1 27.88 15.50 -45.91
CA MET A 1 26.83 14.83 -45.11
C MET A 1 27.52 14.02 -44.03
N SER A 2 27.76 14.63 -42.89
CA SER A 2 28.37 13.95 -41.74
C SER A 2 27.26 13.31 -40.93
N ALA A 3 27.25 11.94 -40.83
CA ALA A 3 26.37 11.18 -39.99
C ALA A 3 26.75 11.47 -38.54
N LEU A 4 25.94 12.28 -37.84
CA LEU A 4 25.97 12.35 -36.39
C LEU A 4 25.55 10.96 -35.87
N ALA A 5 26.56 10.13 -35.56
CA ALA A 5 26.36 8.90 -34.84
C ALA A 5 25.67 9.28 -33.52
N ALA A 6 24.44 8.84 -33.36
CA ALA A 6 23.72 8.97 -32.09
C ALA A 6 24.57 8.26 -31.02
N ILE A 7 25.15 9.04 -30.10
CA ILE A 7 25.84 8.54 -28.92
C ILE A 7 24.77 7.76 -28.13
N GLN A 8 24.83 6.44 -28.20
CA GLN A 8 24.01 5.60 -27.34
C GLN A 8 24.42 5.91 -25.89
N PRO A 9 23.50 6.28 -25.03
CA PRO A 9 23.83 6.51 -23.64
C PRO A 9 24.47 5.23 -23.08
N SER A 10 25.63 5.38 -22.42
CA SER A 10 26.29 4.25 -21.74
C SER A 10 25.30 3.59 -20.80
N PRO A 11 25.26 2.24 -20.75
CA PRO A 11 24.36 1.53 -19.84
C PRO A 11 24.57 2.03 -18.40
N ASP A 12 23.49 2.42 -17.72
CA ASP A 12 23.57 2.82 -16.31
C ASP A 12 24.28 1.69 -15.51
N PRO A 13 25.43 1.97 -14.88
CA PRO A 13 26.19 0.97 -14.14
C PRO A 13 25.42 0.33 -12.98
N ALA A 14 24.31 0.94 -12.56
CA ALA A 14 23.41 0.37 -11.58
C ALA A 14 22.46 -0.69 -12.18
N ARG A 15 22.31 -0.74 -13.51
CA ARG A 15 21.43 -1.70 -14.20
C ARG A 15 22.13 -3.05 -14.37
N SER A 16 21.89 -3.95 -13.42
CA SER A 16 22.34 -5.35 -13.54
C SER A 16 21.39 -6.13 -14.47
N PRO A 17 21.91 -7.03 -15.35
CA PRO A 17 21.07 -7.96 -16.12
C PRO A 17 20.16 -8.81 -15.25
N HIS A 18 20.59 -9.11 -14.05
CA HIS A 18 19.85 -9.94 -13.08
C HIS A 18 18.77 -9.15 -12.28
N LEU A 19 18.69 -7.83 -12.45
CA LEU A 19 17.68 -7.00 -11.78
C LEU A 19 16.26 -7.41 -12.15
N ILE A 20 16.08 -8.06 -13.31
CA ILE A 20 14.80 -8.63 -13.72
C ILE A 20 14.24 -9.64 -12.71
N TRP A 21 15.08 -10.41 -12.05
CA TRP A 21 14.66 -11.38 -11.03
C TRP A 21 14.18 -10.67 -9.76
N VAL A 22 14.87 -9.59 -9.36
CA VAL A 22 14.43 -8.73 -8.24
C VAL A 22 13.07 -8.13 -8.57
N HIS A 23 12.90 -7.57 -9.76
CA HIS A 23 11.65 -6.97 -10.20
C HIS A 23 10.50 -7.98 -10.25
N ARG A 24 10.71 -9.17 -10.84
CA ARG A 24 9.69 -10.23 -10.90
C ARG A 24 9.27 -10.69 -9.51
N THR A 25 10.22 -10.86 -8.60
CA THR A 25 9.93 -11.25 -7.23
C THR A 25 9.19 -10.13 -6.48
N ALA A 26 9.59 -8.86 -6.67
CA ALA A 26 8.87 -7.72 -6.11
C ALA A 26 7.41 -7.64 -6.61
N LEU A 27 7.18 -7.91 -7.91
CA LEU A 27 5.84 -8.03 -8.48
C LEU A 27 5.02 -9.15 -7.82
N LEU A 28 5.63 -10.33 -7.60
CA LEU A 28 4.96 -11.43 -6.91
C LEU A 28 4.62 -11.08 -5.47
N VAL A 29 5.55 -10.48 -4.72
CA VAL A 29 5.28 -10.00 -3.35
C VAL A 29 4.12 -9.01 -3.35
N ALA A 30 4.14 -8.02 -4.25
CA ALA A 30 3.08 -7.01 -4.34
C ALA A 30 1.72 -7.62 -4.72
N PHE A 31 1.70 -8.57 -5.66
CA PHE A 31 0.48 -9.29 -6.05
C PHE A 31 -0.12 -10.07 -4.88
N PHE A 32 0.69 -10.89 -4.20
CA PHE A 32 0.20 -11.65 -3.04
C PHE A 32 -0.15 -10.76 -1.85
N ALA A 33 0.54 -9.62 -1.69
CA ALA A 33 0.17 -8.63 -0.68
C ALA A 33 -1.19 -7.97 -0.97
N LEU A 34 -1.52 -7.73 -2.26
CA LEU A 34 -2.85 -7.24 -2.64
C LEU A 34 -3.94 -8.28 -2.34
N LEU A 35 -3.70 -9.56 -2.65
CA LEU A 35 -4.61 -10.64 -2.27
C LEU A 35 -4.77 -10.71 -0.75
N LEU A 36 -3.65 -10.65 -0.01
CA LEU A 36 -3.64 -10.65 1.45
C LEU A 36 -4.50 -9.50 2.03
N ILE A 37 -4.35 -8.29 1.52
CA ILE A 37 -5.16 -7.12 1.90
C ILE A 37 -6.64 -7.35 1.56
N SER A 38 -6.93 -7.94 0.41
CA SER A 38 -8.29 -8.22 -0.04
C SER A 38 -9.00 -9.21 0.90
N PHE A 39 -8.33 -10.31 1.22
CA PHE A 39 -8.86 -11.31 2.16
C PHE A 39 -8.97 -10.74 3.59
N GLY A 40 -7.95 -10.06 4.10
CA GLY A 40 -7.98 -9.42 5.42
C GLY A 40 -9.05 -8.33 5.52
N GLY A 41 -9.23 -7.55 4.44
CA GLY A 41 -10.34 -6.62 4.33
C GLY A 41 -11.69 -7.32 4.36
N HIS A 42 -11.85 -8.45 3.68
CA HIS A 42 -13.10 -9.21 3.68
C HIS A 42 -13.37 -9.86 5.05
N VAL A 43 -12.36 -10.51 5.64
CA VAL A 43 -12.43 -11.08 7.00
C VAL A 43 -12.97 -10.07 8.02
N THR A 44 -12.44 -8.84 8.02
CA THR A 44 -12.95 -7.77 8.91
C THR A 44 -14.37 -7.34 8.55
N THR A 45 -14.72 -7.35 7.25
CA THR A 45 -16.05 -6.90 6.79
C THR A 45 -17.18 -7.86 7.20
N ILE A 46 -16.90 -9.17 7.25
CA ILE A 46 -17.87 -10.21 7.64
C ILE A 46 -17.73 -10.63 9.11
N ASP A 47 -16.90 -9.90 9.88
CA ASP A 47 -16.58 -10.18 11.30
C ASP A 47 -16.07 -11.62 11.55
N ALA A 48 -15.26 -12.12 10.63
CA ALA A 48 -14.72 -13.49 10.65
C ALA A 48 -13.30 -13.58 11.22
N GLY A 49 -12.77 -12.52 11.81
CA GLY A 49 -11.37 -12.46 12.23
C GLY A 49 -11.04 -13.20 13.53
N ASP A 50 -12.03 -13.83 14.16
CA ASP A 50 -11.92 -14.54 15.42
C ASP A 50 -12.54 -15.96 15.33
N THR A 51 -12.66 -16.50 14.11
CA THR A 51 -13.18 -17.86 13.87
C THR A 51 -12.18 -18.95 14.24
N GLU A 52 -10.88 -18.63 14.24
CA GLU A 52 -9.81 -19.49 14.73
C GLU A 52 -9.07 -18.75 15.86
N PRO A 53 -9.44 -19.02 17.13
CA PRO A 53 -8.88 -18.30 18.29
C PRO A 53 -7.42 -18.65 18.59
N ALA A 54 -6.92 -19.77 18.06
CA ALA A 54 -5.54 -20.18 18.26
C ALA A 54 -4.58 -19.39 17.36
N TRP A 55 -3.48 -18.94 17.95
CA TRP A 55 -2.35 -18.39 17.21
C TRP A 55 -1.12 -19.26 17.44
N SER A 56 -0.53 -19.80 16.36
CA SER A 56 0.70 -20.59 16.40
C SER A 56 1.80 -19.89 15.64
N PHE A 57 3.03 -19.89 16.19
CA PHE A 57 4.22 -19.48 15.45
C PHE A 57 4.71 -20.54 14.46
N ARG A 58 4.14 -21.74 14.48
CA ARG A 58 4.42 -22.80 13.53
C ARG A 58 3.56 -22.57 12.29
N PHE A 59 4.14 -21.99 11.24
CA PHE A 59 3.40 -21.61 10.02
C PHE A 59 2.74 -22.80 9.30
N TRP A 60 3.25 -24.02 9.47
CA TRP A 60 2.62 -25.24 8.89
C TRP A 60 1.29 -25.60 9.54
N ASP A 61 1.03 -25.15 10.75
CA ASP A 61 -0.28 -25.34 11.40
C ASP A 61 -1.39 -24.58 10.64
N TRP A 62 -1.02 -23.58 9.84
CA TRP A 62 -1.96 -22.78 9.06
C TRP A 62 -2.27 -23.35 7.68
N PHE A 63 -1.50 -24.36 7.21
CA PHE A 63 -1.75 -25.01 5.93
C PHE A 63 -2.76 -26.14 6.08
N VAL A 64 -4.01 -25.77 6.37
CA VAL A 64 -5.16 -26.67 6.37
C VAL A 64 -5.69 -26.82 4.96
N SER A 65 -6.21 -28.00 4.62
CA SER A 65 -6.86 -28.22 3.32
C SER A 65 -8.06 -27.31 3.15
N TRP A 66 -8.12 -26.57 2.06
CA TRP A 66 -9.24 -25.68 1.75
C TRP A 66 -10.58 -26.42 1.66
N ALA A 67 -10.57 -27.70 1.35
CA ALA A 67 -11.77 -28.55 1.35
C ALA A 67 -12.39 -28.76 2.75
N GLN A 68 -11.67 -28.40 3.81
CA GLN A 68 -12.10 -28.50 5.20
C GLN A 68 -12.50 -27.14 5.80
N LEU A 69 -12.38 -26.07 5.03
CA LEU A 69 -12.63 -24.70 5.46
C LEU A 69 -13.97 -24.21 4.90
N GLU A 70 -14.83 -23.68 5.75
CA GLU A 70 -16.15 -23.17 5.38
C GLU A 70 -16.37 -21.76 5.96
N GLY A 71 -17.20 -20.96 5.30
CA GLY A 71 -17.64 -19.65 5.80
C GLY A 71 -16.50 -18.71 6.19
N GLY A 72 -16.62 -18.09 7.37
CA GLY A 72 -15.63 -17.15 7.89
C GLY A 72 -14.26 -17.76 8.10
N HIS A 73 -14.20 -19.02 8.54
CA HIS A 73 -12.96 -19.75 8.77
C HIS A 73 -12.13 -19.91 7.47
N PHE A 74 -12.78 -20.13 6.33
CA PHE A 74 -12.10 -20.14 5.02
C PHE A 74 -11.35 -18.84 4.75
N TYR A 75 -12.00 -17.70 4.95
CA TYR A 75 -11.39 -16.41 4.67
C TYR A 75 -10.26 -16.08 5.63
N GLU A 76 -10.42 -16.38 6.93
CA GLU A 76 -9.39 -16.14 7.92
C GLU A 76 -8.16 -17.00 7.69
N MET A 77 -8.32 -18.31 7.49
CA MET A 77 -7.19 -19.21 7.23
C MET A 77 -6.50 -18.92 5.90
N THR A 78 -7.25 -18.56 4.86
CA THR A 78 -6.66 -18.12 3.58
C THR A 78 -5.83 -16.84 3.77
N HIS A 79 -6.31 -15.89 4.59
CA HIS A 79 -5.54 -14.68 4.93
C HIS A 79 -4.21 -15.03 5.64
N ARG A 80 -4.21 -15.94 6.61
CA ARG A 80 -2.99 -16.42 7.30
C ARG A 80 -2.02 -17.11 6.35
N GLN A 81 -2.52 -17.99 5.46
CA GLN A 81 -1.71 -18.69 4.44
C GLN A 81 -1.08 -17.69 3.45
N LEU A 82 -1.83 -16.71 2.97
CA LEU A 82 -1.31 -15.65 2.11
C LEU A 82 -0.23 -14.82 2.82
N GLY A 83 -0.41 -14.54 4.12
CA GLY A 83 0.61 -13.86 4.94
C GLY A 83 1.93 -14.64 4.98
N THR A 84 1.86 -15.95 5.13
CA THR A 84 3.03 -16.84 5.07
C THR A 84 3.71 -16.82 3.71
N ILE A 85 2.95 -16.88 2.62
CA ILE A 85 3.47 -16.80 1.24
C ILE A 85 4.17 -15.45 1.02
N VAL A 86 3.54 -14.34 1.43
CA VAL A 86 4.15 -13.00 1.34
C VAL A 86 5.45 -12.93 2.12
N GLY A 87 5.50 -13.52 3.32
CA GLY A 87 6.71 -13.58 4.15
C GLY A 87 7.86 -14.29 3.44
N PHE A 88 7.65 -15.49 2.91
CA PHE A 88 8.68 -16.25 2.17
C PHE A 88 9.12 -15.54 0.88
N LEU A 89 8.18 -15.00 0.12
CA LEU A 89 8.50 -14.24 -1.10
C LEU A 89 9.30 -12.97 -0.78
N ALA A 90 9.02 -12.31 0.35
CA ALA A 90 9.77 -11.13 0.78
C ALA A 90 11.21 -11.48 1.20
N ILE A 91 11.43 -12.61 1.89
CA ILE A 91 12.77 -13.11 2.20
C ILE A 91 13.54 -13.38 0.90
N LEU A 92 12.93 -14.06 -0.07
CA LEU A 92 13.52 -14.30 -1.39
C LEU A 92 13.84 -12.98 -2.11
N MET A 93 12.90 -12.01 -2.12
CA MET A 93 13.10 -10.69 -2.72
C MET A 93 14.32 -9.99 -2.10
N VAL A 94 14.41 -9.96 -0.79
CA VAL A 94 15.52 -9.32 -0.07
C VAL A 94 16.87 -10.04 -0.36
N GLY A 95 16.89 -11.36 -0.42
CA GLY A 95 18.08 -12.13 -0.82
C GLY A 95 18.54 -11.78 -2.25
N LEU A 96 17.61 -11.69 -3.20
CA LEU A 96 17.90 -11.26 -4.56
C LEU A 96 18.35 -9.79 -4.64
N MET A 97 17.74 -8.91 -3.85
CA MET A 97 18.15 -7.50 -3.74
C MET A 97 19.56 -7.38 -3.17
N TRP A 98 19.88 -8.14 -2.13
CA TRP A 98 21.23 -8.17 -1.56
C TRP A 98 22.27 -8.59 -2.60
N ARG A 99 21.93 -9.56 -3.44
CA ARG A 99 22.86 -10.12 -4.43
C ARG A 99 22.99 -9.28 -5.71
N PHE A 100 21.90 -8.68 -6.20
CA PHE A 100 21.82 -8.10 -7.54
C PHE A 100 21.52 -6.61 -7.59
N GLU A 101 20.94 -6.01 -6.54
CA GLU A 101 20.66 -4.58 -6.50
C GLU A 101 21.88 -3.80 -6.00
N LYS A 102 22.44 -2.95 -6.83
CA LYS A 102 23.65 -2.17 -6.51
C LYS A 102 23.35 -0.92 -5.68
N ARG A 103 22.15 -0.37 -5.78
CA ARG A 103 21.73 0.85 -5.07
C ARG A 103 21.44 0.56 -3.60
N ALA A 104 22.33 0.99 -2.71
CA ALA A 104 22.24 0.72 -1.27
C ALA A 104 20.91 1.20 -0.65
N TRP A 105 20.38 2.35 -1.11
CA TRP A 105 19.13 2.90 -0.62
C TRP A 105 17.92 2.03 -0.99
N VAL A 106 17.90 1.43 -2.20
CA VAL A 106 16.83 0.50 -2.62
C VAL A 106 16.89 -0.78 -1.78
N ARG A 107 18.09 -1.32 -1.52
CA ARG A 107 18.26 -2.49 -0.62
C ARG A 107 17.73 -2.19 0.80
N ARG A 108 18.01 -0.97 1.33
CA ARG A 108 17.47 -0.55 2.64
C ARG A 108 15.95 -0.56 2.66
N LEU A 109 15.29 -0.11 1.59
CA LEU A 109 13.83 -0.19 1.47
C LEU A 109 13.34 -1.63 1.48
N GLY A 110 14.05 -2.57 0.84
CA GLY A 110 13.77 -4.00 0.92
C GLY A 110 13.84 -4.54 2.35
N TYR A 111 14.87 -4.18 3.11
CA TYR A 111 14.99 -4.57 4.53
C TYR A 111 13.88 -3.96 5.38
N VAL A 112 13.52 -2.69 5.15
CA VAL A 112 12.38 -2.05 5.84
C VAL A 112 11.07 -2.77 5.50
N ALA A 113 10.84 -3.13 4.24
CA ALA A 113 9.64 -3.87 3.84
C ALA A 113 9.57 -5.25 4.54
N LEU A 114 10.68 -6.00 4.59
CA LEU A 114 10.72 -7.29 5.30
C LEU A 114 10.46 -7.12 6.80
N ALA A 115 11.09 -6.12 7.44
CA ALA A 115 10.85 -5.83 8.85
C ALA A 115 9.37 -5.48 9.11
N LEU A 116 8.75 -4.66 8.25
CA LEU A 116 7.34 -4.33 8.34
C LEU A 116 6.42 -5.55 8.12
N ILE A 117 6.78 -6.50 7.23
CA ILE A 117 6.04 -7.75 7.05
C ILE A 117 6.08 -8.58 8.33
N ILE A 118 7.24 -8.68 8.98
CA ILE A 118 7.37 -9.38 10.27
C ILE A 118 6.51 -8.70 11.34
N VAL A 119 6.57 -7.38 11.45
CA VAL A 119 5.75 -6.58 12.37
C VAL A 119 4.25 -6.81 12.08
N GLN A 120 3.85 -6.86 10.81
CA GLN A 120 2.46 -7.14 10.43
C GLN A 120 2.01 -8.54 10.86
N GLY A 121 2.86 -9.55 10.71
CA GLY A 121 2.56 -10.90 11.21
C GLY A 121 2.35 -10.93 12.73
N ILE A 122 3.24 -10.25 13.48
CA ILE A 122 3.14 -10.12 14.94
C ILE A 122 1.86 -9.36 15.33
N LEU A 123 1.57 -8.22 14.71
CA LEU A 123 0.37 -7.44 14.98
C LEU A 123 -0.92 -8.23 14.67
N GLY A 124 -0.91 -9.02 13.57
CA GLY A 124 -2.01 -9.92 13.24
C GLY A 124 -2.23 -10.96 14.32
N GLY A 125 -1.16 -11.56 14.86
CA GLY A 125 -1.22 -12.50 15.97
C GLY A 125 -1.72 -11.87 17.26
N ILE A 126 -1.18 -10.70 17.64
CA ILE A 126 -1.63 -9.97 18.83
C ILE A 126 -3.13 -9.64 18.70
N ARG A 127 -3.60 -9.21 17.52
CA ARG A 127 -5.01 -8.92 17.27
C ARG A 127 -5.92 -10.12 17.58
N VAL A 128 -5.50 -11.32 17.22
CA VAL A 128 -6.25 -12.57 17.57
C VAL A 128 -6.18 -12.81 19.06
N LEU A 129 -4.99 -12.77 19.66
CA LEU A 129 -4.77 -13.09 21.07
C LEU A 129 -5.44 -12.09 22.04
N VAL A 130 -5.53 -10.80 21.70
CA VAL A 130 -6.25 -9.84 22.57
C VAL A 130 -7.76 -10.07 22.62
N VAL A 131 -8.31 -10.94 21.77
CA VAL A 131 -9.71 -11.38 21.82
C VAL A 131 -9.84 -12.72 22.52
N SER A 132 -8.91 -13.65 22.25
CA SER A 132 -9.02 -15.05 22.69
C SER A 132 -8.29 -15.39 24.00
N ASP A 133 -7.34 -14.56 24.44
CA ASP A 133 -6.52 -14.79 25.64
C ASP A 133 -6.62 -13.61 26.62
N PRO A 134 -7.30 -13.79 27.79
CA PRO A 134 -7.45 -12.73 28.78
C PRO A 134 -6.12 -12.17 29.31
N SER A 135 -5.06 -12.99 29.40
CA SER A 135 -3.75 -12.55 29.92
C SER A 135 -3.05 -11.61 28.91
N VAL A 136 -3.15 -11.91 27.61
CA VAL A 136 -2.63 -11.04 26.54
C VAL A 136 -3.45 -9.76 26.47
N GLN A 137 -4.77 -9.85 26.62
CA GLN A 137 -5.67 -8.69 26.64
C GLN A 137 -5.30 -7.73 27.77
N GLU A 138 -5.16 -8.23 29.02
CA GLU A 138 -4.78 -7.42 30.17
C GLU A 138 -3.40 -6.76 29.98
N THR A 139 -2.41 -7.52 29.51
CA THR A 139 -1.07 -7.02 29.21
C THR A 139 -1.13 -5.92 28.16
N ALA A 140 -1.92 -6.08 27.10
CA ALA A 140 -2.09 -5.08 26.06
C ALA A 140 -2.79 -3.81 26.57
N MET A 141 -3.80 -3.94 27.44
CA MET A 141 -4.46 -2.80 28.09
C MET A 141 -3.47 -2.00 28.94
N GLN A 142 -2.66 -2.69 29.75
CA GLN A 142 -1.63 -2.04 30.58
C GLN A 142 -0.56 -1.34 29.71
N ALA A 143 -0.07 -2.00 28.65
CA ALA A 143 0.98 -1.46 27.78
C ALA A 143 0.51 -0.26 26.95
N THR A 144 -0.78 -0.23 26.54
CA THR A 144 -1.33 0.84 25.70
C THR A 144 -2.01 1.96 26.50
N GLY A 145 -2.34 1.73 27.76
CA GLY A 145 -3.14 2.64 28.59
C GLY A 145 -4.62 2.70 28.20
N VAL A 146 -5.08 1.81 27.32
CA VAL A 146 -6.50 1.70 26.92
C VAL A 146 -7.26 0.94 27.99
N ALA A 147 -8.31 1.55 28.54
CA ALA A 147 -8.97 1.07 29.76
C ALA A 147 -9.97 -0.07 29.53
N ASP A 148 -10.33 -0.38 28.29
CA ASP A 148 -11.35 -1.40 27.98
C ASP A 148 -10.91 -2.36 26.88
N PRO A 149 -11.39 -3.63 26.93
CA PRO A 149 -11.04 -4.68 25.97
C PRO A 149 -11.41 -4.34 24.52
N PHE A 150 -12.54 -3.69 24.30
CA PHE A 150 -12.98 -3.28 22.96
C PHE A 150 -12.05 -2.26 22.34
N GLY A 151 -11.65 -1.24 23.12
CA GLY A 151 -10.69 -0.21 22.67
C GLY A 151 -9.35 -0.80 22.26
N VAL A 152 -8.82 -1.78 23.02
CA VAL A 152 -7.58 -2.49 22.66
C VAL A 152 -7.72 -3.25 21.35
N ARG A 153 -8.83 -3.99 21.16
CA ARG A 153 -9.14 -4.68 19.89
C ARG A 153 -9.19 -3.70 18.71
N VAL A 154 -9.87 -2.56 18.89
CA VAL A 154 -9.96 -1.51 17.89
C VAL A 154 -8.58 -0.96 17.54
N LEU A 155 -7.76 -0.63 18.54
CA LEU A 155 -6.43 -0.08 18.35
C LEU A 155 -5.54 -1.01 17.51
N PHE A 156 -5.42 -2.28 17.90
CA PHE A 156 -4.60 -3.24 17.15
C PHE A 156 -5.14 -3.49 15.74
N GLY A 157 -6.46 -3.54 15.54
CA GLY A 157 -7.09 -3.65 14.23
C GLY A 157 -6.77 -2.46 13.33
N MET A 158 -6.89 -1.23 13.85
CA MET A 158 -6.56 0.00 13.11
C MET A 158 -5.08 0.08 12.74
N VAL A 159 -4.17 -0.20 13.68
CA VAL A 159 -2.73 -0.15 13.43
C VAL A 159 -2.33 -1.20 12.39
N HIS A 160 -2.81 -2.44 12.53
CA HIS A 160 -2.55 -3.51 11.59
C HIS A 160 -3.06 -3.15 10.18
N ALA A 161 -4.30 -2.70 10.04
CA ALA A 161 -4.87 -2.32 8.75
C ALA A 161 -4.12 -1.15 8.10
N THR A 162 -3.84 -0.08 8.86
CA THR A 162 -3.16 1.13 8.35
C THR A 162 -1.73 0.82 7.89
N LEU A 163 -0.95 0.14 8.72
CA LEU A 163 0.42 -0.25 8.37
C LEU A 163 0.45 -1.22 7.18
N GLY A 164 -0.56 -2.10 7.05
CA GLY A 164 -0.69 -3.00 5.91
C GLY A 164 -0.80 -2.25 4.58
N LEU A 165 -1.59 -1.19 4.52
CA LEU A 165 -1.74 -0.38 3.31
C LEU A 165 -0.48 0.45 3.01
N ILE A 166 0.17 1.00 4.03
CA ILE A 166 1.45 1.72 3.88
C ILE A 166 2.54 0.77 3.38
N LEU A 167 2.63 -0.43 3.94
CA LEU A 167 3.55 -1.48 3.48
C LEU A 167 3.29 -1.85 2.03
N PHE A 168 2.03 -2.00 1.62
CA PHE A 168 1.68 -2.29 0.23
C PHE A 168 2.16 -1.18 -0.72
N ALA A 169 1.95 0.09 -0.35
CA ALA A 169 2.46 1.21 -1.14
C ALA A 169 3.99 1.20 -1.26
N LEU A 170 4.72 0.82 -0.19
CA LEU A 170 6.17 0.62 -0.22
C LEU A 170 6.57 -0.51 -1.17
N LEU A 171 5.89 -1.67 -1.13
CA LEU A 171 6.15 -2.81 -2.03
C LEU A 171 5.94 -2.44 -3.50
N ILE A 172 4.89 -1.68 -3.81
CA ILE A 172 4.65 -1.15 -5.16
C ILE A 172 5.76 -0.16 -5.54
N GLY A 173 6.21 0.69 -4.63
CA GLY A 173 7.36 1.58 -4.84
C GLY A 173 8.64 0.81 -5.16
N ILE A 174 8.97 -0.25 -4.41
CA ILE A 174 10.12 -1.13 -4.68
C ILE A 174 9.99 -1.79 -6.06
N THR A 175 8.79 -2.25 -6.41
CA THR A 175 8.49 -2.84 -7.71
C THR A 175 8.76 -1.84 -8.84
N ASP A 176 8.34 -0.58 -8.68
CA ASP A 176 8.59 0.48 -9.65
C ASP A 176 10.08 0.80 -9.79
N MET A 177 10.80 0.95 -8.66
CA MET A 177 12.23 1.25 -8.62
C MET A 177 13.11 0.16 -9.23
N THR A 178 12.65 -1.10 -9.20
CA THR A 178 13.37 -2.24 -9.78
C THR A 178 13.00 -2.52 -11.23
N SER A 179 11.98 -1.81 -11.77
CA SER A 179 11.54 -1.94 -13.16
C SER A 179 12.54 -1.32 -14.14
N GLY A 180 12.52 -1.79 -15.40
CA GLY A 180 13.31 -1.17 -16.47
C GLY A 180 12.97 0.30 -16.72
N ARG A 181 11.73 0.71 -16.42
CA ARG A 181 11.25 2.08 -16.58
C ARG A 181 11.93 3.07 -15.61
N TRP A 182 12.42 2.60 -14.49
CA TRP A 182 13.17 3.43 -13.55
C TRP A 182 14.45 4.01 -14.16
N PHE A 183 15.01 3.35 -15.17
CA PHE A 183 16.24 3.74 -15.83
C PHE A 183 16.00 4.53 -17.14
N GLU A 184 14.75 4.95 -17.40
CA GLU A 184 14.46 5.84 -18.52
C GLU A 184 15.03 7.25 -18.27
N PRO A 185 15.39 8.00 -19.36
CA PRO A 185 15.94 9.34 -19.24
C PRO A 185 15.06 10.29 -18.44
N ARG A 186 15.68 11.21 -17.72
CA ARG A 186 14.98 12.28 -17.02
C ARG A 186 14.34 13.26 -18.02
N VAL A 187 13.26 13.88 -17.60
CA VAL A 187 12.50 14.86 -18.39
C VAL A 187 12.67 16.24 -17.77
N ARG A 188 13.17 17.18 -18.58
CA ARG A 188 13.30 18.58 -18.18
C ARG A 188 11.93 19.24 -18.11
N VAL A 189 11.66 19.88 -16.99
CA VAL A 189 10.42 20.63 -16.73
C VAL A 189 10.75 21.93 -16.00
N SER A 190 9.86 22.93 -16.06
CA SER A 190 10.04 24.15 -15.27
C SER A 190 10.10 23.84 -13.79
N GLU A 191 10.89 24.62 -13.04
CA GLU A 191 11.02 24.46 -11.59
C GLU A 191 9.67 24.55 -10.88
N ARG A 192 8.79 25.46 -11.36
CA ARG A 192 7.42 25.61 -10.84
C ARG A 192 6.62 24.33 -11.02
N ALA A 193 6.66 23.69 -12.19
CA ALA A 193 5.93 22.45 -12.45
C ALA A 193 6.46 21.31 -11.58
N ALA A 194 7.79 21.15 -11.48
CA ALA A 194 8.40 20.14 -10.62
C ALA A 194 7.98 20.30 -9.14
N ARG A 195 8.04 21.53 -8.60
CA ARG A 195 7.62 21.82 -7.22
C ARG A 195 6.14 21.52 -6.99
N LEU A 196 5.27 21.90 -7.92
CA LEU A 196 3.83 21.64 -7.81
C LEU A 196 3.53 20.15 -7.80
N VAL A 197 4.09 19.38 -8.75
CA VAL A 197 3.88 17.93 -8.81
C VAL A 197 4.37 17.25 -7.53
N ARG A 198 5.57 17.57 -7.06
CA ARG A 198 6.15 17.01 -5.83
C ARG A 198 5.33 17.37 -4.59
N GLY A 199 4.96 18.65 -4.46
CA GLY A 199 4.14 19.13 -3.34
C GLY A 199 2.77 18.48 -3.29
N LEU A 200 2.06 18.45 -4.43
CA LEU A 200 0.74 17.80 -4.53
C LEU A 200 0.82 16.30 -4.28
N ALA A 201 1.87 15.61 -4.75
CA ALA A 201 2.06 14.18 -4.49
C ALA A 201 2.22 13.90 -2.98
N VAL A 202 3.02 14.71 -2.26
CA VAL A 202 3.18 14.58 -0.80
C VAL A 202 1.86 14.87 -0.09
N LEU A 203 1.17 15.95 -0.43
CA LEU A 203 -0.12 16.31 0.18
C LEU A 203 -1.17 15.22 -0.06
N THR A 204 -1.21 14.65 -1.27
CA THR A 204 -2.12 13.54 -1.60
C THR A 204 -1.82 12.31 -0.74
N ILE A 205 -0.54 11.92 -0.59
CA ILE A 205 -0.17 10.78 0.27
C ILE A 205 -0.55 11.06 1.72
N ALA A 206 -0.23 12.24 2.26
CA ALA A 206 -0.55 12.59 3.63
C ALA A 206 -2.07 12.56 3.89
N ALA A 207 -2.85 13.13 2.98
CA ALA A 207 -4.31 13.09 3.05
C ALA A 207 -4.86 11.67 2.93
N LEU A 208 -4.30 10.82 2.04
CA LEU A 208 -4.70 9.41 1.91
C LEU A 208 -4.37 8.61 3.17
N VAL A 209 -3.20 8.81 3.78
CA VAL A 209 -2.85 8.14 5.05
C VAL A 209 -3.86 8.52 6.15
N LEU A 210 -4.21 9.82 6.27
CA LEU A 210 -5.25 10.24 7.20
C LEU A 210 -6.60 9.58 6.90
N GLN A 211 -6.99 9.50 5.63
CA GLN A 211 -8.23 8.83 5.20
C GLN A 211 -8.23 7.33 5.54
N VAL A 212 -7.08 6.66 5.39
CA VAL A 212 -6.91 5.26 5.78
C VAL A 212 -7.11 5.08 7.27
N ILE A 213 -6.55 5.95 8.11
CA ILE A 213 -6.72 5.94 9.58
C ILE A 213 -8.19 6.14 9.94
N LEU A 214 -8.86 7.15 9.37
CA LEU A 214 -10.27 7.43 9.62
C LEU A 214 -11.17 6.28 9.15
N GLY A 215 -10.88 5.70 7.98
CA GLY A 215 -11.59 4.53 7.45
C GLY A 215 -11.38 3.28 8.32
N ALA A 216 -10.17 3.07 8.83
CA ALA A 216 -9.88 2.00 9.78
C ALA A 216 -10.64 2.22 11.10
N TRP A 217 -10.73 3.44 11.57
CA TRP A 217 -11.56 3.78 12.74
C TRP A 217 -13.02 3.38 12.51
N LEU A 218 -13.66 3.88 11.44
CA LEU A 218 -15.05 3.53 11.11
C LEU A 218 -15.27 2.02 10.99
N ARG A 219 -14.27 1.32 10.52
CA ARG A 219 -14.34 -0.13 10.32
C ARG A 219 -14.25 -0.93 11.63
N HIS A 220 -13.41 -0.51 12.57
CA HIS A 220 -13.12 -1.24 13.81
C HIS A 220 -13.86 -0.72 15.04
N ALA A 221 -14.12 0.60 15.11
CA ALA A 221 -14.82 1.24 16.24
C ALA A 221 -16.32 1.45 15.99
N GLY A 222 -16.81 1.13 14.80
CA GLY A 222 -18.19 1.33 14.40
C GLY A 222 -18.48 2.72 13.80
N TRP A 223 -19.71 2.88 13.34
CA TRP A 223 -20.16 4.02 12.54
C TRP A 223 -20.54 5.22 13.42
N GLN A 224 -19.56 6.02 13.78
CA GLN A 224 -19.76 7.26 14.54
C GLN A 224 -19.99 8.42 13.58
N VAL A 225 -21.11 9.15 13.73
CA VAL A 225 -21.52 10.23 12.82
C VAL A 225 -20.43 11.29 12.62
N ALA A 226 -19.78 11.72 13.69
CA ALA A 226 -18.69 12.70 13.60
C ALA A 226 -17.53 12.20 12.72
N VAL A 227 -17.13 10.93 12.88
CA VAL A 227 -16.03 10.33 12.10
C VAL A 227 -16.46 10.13 10.64
N ILE A 228 -17.70 9.76 10.37
CA ILE A 228 -18.28 9.69 9.01
C ILE A 228 -18.14 11.03 8.31
N ILE A 229 -18.57 12.13 8.99
CA ILE A 229 -18.50 13.48 8.42
C ILE A 229 -17.06 13.87 8.11
N VAL A 230 -16.13 13.66 9.06
CA VAL A 230 -14.72 13.98 8.88
C VAL A 230 -14.10 13.16 7.75
N HIS A 231 -14.44 11.85 7.67
CA HIS A 231 -13.97 10.98 6.59
C HIS A 231 -14.54 11.43 5.22
N ALA A 232 -15.80 11.80 5.14
CA ALA A 232 -16.42 12.28 3.90
C ALA A 232 -15.84 13.63 3.44
N VAL A 233 -15.66 14.60 4.35
CA VAL A 233 -15.00 15.88 4.05
C VAL A 233 -13.56 15.69 3.62
N GLY A 234 -12.83 14.83 4.32
CA GLY A 234 -11.45 14.47 3.97
C GLY A 234 -11.35 13.76 2.61
N ALA A 235 -12.36 12.95 2.23
CA ALA A 235 -12.41 12.32 0.90
C ALA A 235 -12.55 13.37 -0.21
N LEU A 236 -13.31 14.46 0.01
CA LEU A 236 -13.38 15.58 -0.93
C LEU A 236 -12.04 16.31 -1.04
N ALA A 237 -11.32 16.49 0.06
CA ALA A 237 -9.97 17.07 0.04
C ALA A 237 -8.99 16.19 -0.74
N VAL A 238 -9.00 14.87 -0.54
CA VAL A 238 -8.22 13.91 -1.35
C VAL A 238 -8.57 14.03 -2.82
N ALA A 239 -9.87 14.04 -3.17
CA ALA A 239 -10.29 14.19 -4.55
C ALA A 239 -9.77 15.49 -5.18
N LEU A 240 -9.82 16.60 -4.45
CA LEU A 240 -9.29 17.89 -4.89
C LEU A 240 -7.77 17.80 -5.16
N PHE A 241 -6.98 17.27 -4.22
CA PHE A 241 -5.52 17.14 -4.41
C PHE A 241 -5.18 16.20 -5.58
N VAL A 242 -5.90 15.10 -5.75
CA VAL A 242 -5.73 14.18 -6.87
C VAL A 242 -6.05 14.86 -8.20
N LEU A 243 -7.14 15.61 -8.28
CA LEU A 243 -7.53 16.32 -9.50
C LEU A 243 -6.53 17.45 -9.83
N MET A 244 -6.09 18.21 -8.84
CA MET A 244 -5.05 19.23 -9.03
C MET A 244 -3.74 18.59 -9.52
N LEU A 245 -3.32 17.47 -8.92
CA LEU A 245 -2.14 16.72 -9.35
C LEU A 245 -2.29 16.22 -10.79
N ALA A 246 -3.47 15.70 -11.15
CA ALA A 246 -3.75 15.24 -12.51
C ALA A 246 -3.70 16.40 -13.53
N VAL A 247 -4.28 17.56 -13.21
CA VAL A 247 -4.25 18.75 -14.06
C VAL A 247 -2.82 19.24 -14.28
N VAL A 248 -2.02 19.38 -13.21
CA VAL A 248 -0.62 19.80 -13.30
C VAL A 248 0.20 18.77 -14.08
N ALA A 249 0.03 17.48 -13.80
CA ALA A 249 0.72 16.42 -14.53
C ALA A 249 0.31 16.38 -16.02
N PHE A 250 -0.94 16.68 -16.34
CA PHE A 250 -1.42 16.78 -17.73
C PHE A 250 -0.74 17.92 -18.50
N GLY A 251 -0.47 19.04 -17.83
CA GLY A 251 0.24 20.18 -18.41
C GLY A 251 1.73 19.92 -18.71
N LEU A 252 2.31 18.82 -18.19
CA LEU A 252 3.69 18.42 -18.51
C LEU A 252 3.81 17.95 -19.97
N ASP A 253 5.03 18.02 -20.54
CA ASP A 253 5.33 17.44 -21.84
C ASP A 253 4.95 15.96 -21.91
N ARG A 254 4.59 15.48 -23.10
CA ARG A 254 4.24 14.07 -23.33
C ARG A 254 5.38 13.10 -22.96
N LYS A 255 6.62 13.56 -23.00
CA LYS A 255 7.81 12.82 -22.56
C LYS A 255 7.76 12.46 -21.06
N ALA A 256 7.05 13.25 -20.24
CA ALA A 256 6.81 12.94 -18.82
C ALA A 256 5.73 11.86 -18.60
N ALA A 257 5.57 10.93 -19.54
CA ALA A 257 4.54 9.88 -19.49
C ALA A 257 4.60 9.02 -18.22
N LEU A 258 5.78 8.87 -17.64
CA LEU A 258 5.97 8.11 -16.38
C LEU A 258 5.30 8.78 -15.16
N VAL A 259 5.04 10.08 -15.19
CA VAL A 259 4.30 10.82 -14.17
C VAL A 259 2.85 11.03 -14.62
N ARG A 260 2.62 11.38 -15.87
CA ARG A 260 1.30 11.68 -16.42
C ARG A 260 0.34 10.48 -16.36
N LYS A 261 0.79 9.30 -16.84
CA LYS A 261 -0.07 8.11 -16.89
C LYS A 261 -0.55 7.67 -15.50
N PRO A 262 0.31 7.53 -14.48
CA PRO A 262 -0.16 7.24 -13.12
C PRO A 262 -1.09 8.31 -12.54
N ALA A 263 -0.88 9.61 -12.85
CA ALA A 263 -1.77 10.67 -12.40
C ALA A 263 -3.20 10.53 -12.98
N PHE A 264 -3.33 10.07 -14.23
CA PHE A 264 -4.62 9.71 -14.80
C PHE A 264 -5.26 8.52 -14.12
N VAL A 265 -4.48 7.46 -13.90
CA VAL A 265 -4.96 6.27 -13.17
C VAL A 265 -5.44 6.68 -11.78
N LEU A 266 -4.70 7.53 -11.09
CA LEU A 266 -5.07 8.04 -9.77
C LEU A 266 -6.39 8.82 -9.81
N ALA A 267 -6.59 9.69 -10.81
CA ALA A 267 -7.82 10.44 -11.00
C ALA A 267 -9.04 9.53 -11.29
N ALA A 268 -8.84 8.46 -12.05
CA ALA A 268 -9.89 7.47 -12.28
C ALA A 268 -10.21 6.67 -10.99
N LEU A 269 -9.16 6.24 -10.27
CA LEU A 269 -9.32 5.49 -9.03
C LEU A 269 -10.04 6.29 -7.94
N VAL A 270 -9.82 7.60 -7.83
CA VAL A 270 -10.53 8.42 -6.82
C VAL A 270 -12.04 8.49 -7.10
N GLN A 271 -12.47 8.49 -8.37
CA GLN A 271 -13.90 8.42 -8.70
C GLN A 271 -14.49 7.06 -8.28
N VAL A 272 -13.79 5.97 -8.59
CA VAL A 272 -14.19 4.62 -8.17
C VAL A 272 -14.23 4.50 -6.64
N GLN A 273 -13.28 5.13 -5.94
CA GLN A 273 -13.24 5.15 -4.47
C GLN A 273 -14.45 5.86 -3.87
N ILE A 274 -14.81 7.04 -4.42
CA ILE A 274 -15.98 7.80 -3.97
C ILE A 274 -17.26 6.98 -4.23
N PHE A 275 -17.38 6.37 -5.42
CA PHE A 275 -18.49 5.49 -5.74
C PHE A 275 -18.65 4.38 -4.69
N PHE A 276 -17.61 3.58 -4.45
CA PHE A 276 -17.69 2.53 -3.45
C PHE A 276 -17.86 3.06 -2.02
N GLY A 277 -17.38 4.27 -1.72
CA GLY A 277 -17.59 4.93 -0.42
C GLY A 277 -19.07 5.23 -0.18
N ILE A 278 -19.76 5.82 -1.15
CA ILE A 278 -21.20 6.11 -1.10
C ILE A 278 -22.01 4.81 -0.94
N PHE A 279 -21.69 3.79 -1.76
CA PHE A 279 -22.39 2.52 -1.67
C PHE A 279 -22.07 1.72 -0.40
N SER A 280 -20.87 1.87 0.18
CA SER A 280 -20.53 1.27 1.48
C SER A 280 -21.38 1.85 2.61
N PHE A 281 -21.77 3.12 2.49
CA PHE A 281 -22.67 3.77 3.44
C PHE A 281 -24.14 3.43 3.16
N ALA A 282 -24.57 3.47 1.89
CA ALA A 282 -25.95 3.26 1.48
C ALA A 282 -26.40 1.78 1.60
N LEU A 283 -25.47 0.84 1.43
CA LEU A 283 -25.71 -0.61 1.40
C LEU A 283 -24.73 -1.33 2.34
N PRO A 284 -24.82 -1.10 3.66
CA PRO A 284 -23.85 -1.63 4.65
C PRO A 284 -23.84 -3.16 4.70
N GLU A 285 -24.91 -3.83 4.28
CA GLU A 285 -25.02 -5.30 4.25
C GLU A 285 -24.19 -5.94 3.09
N LEU A 286 -23.83 -5.16 2.07
CA LEU A 286 -23.08 -5.66 0.94
C LEU A 286 -21.57 -5.71 1.24
N ALA A 287 -21.11 -6.79 1.89
CA ALA A 287 -19.71 -7.01 2.23
C ALA A 287 -18.74 -6.81 1.05
N PRO A 288 -19.02 -7.25 -0.20
CA PRO A 288 -18.13 -7.01 -1.33
C PRO A 288 -17.87 -5.53 -1.61
N VAL A 289 -18.86 -4.65 -1.46
CA VAL A 289 -18.73 -3.20 -1.70
C VAL A 289 -17.73 -2.58 -0.72
N ARG A 290 -17.86 -2.89 0.57
CA ARG A 290 -16.93 -2.42 1.61
C ARG A 290 -15.52 -2.97 1.40
N THR A 291 -15.40 -4.22 0.96
CA THR A 291 -14.11 -4.83 0.63
C THR A 291 -13.47 -4.13 -0.57
N LEU A 292 -14.24 -3.86 -1.65
CA LEU A 292 -13.75 -3.14 -2.83
C LEU A 292 -13.33 -1.71 -2.49
N HIS A 293 -14.09 -0.99 -1.66
CA HIS A 293 -13.69 0.33 -1.16
C HIS A 293 -12.30 0.28 -0.47
N HIS A 294 -12.04 -0.73 0.34
CA HIS A 294 -10.75 -0.93 1.00
C HIS A 294 -9.62 -1.23 0.01
N ILE A 295 -9.86 -2.10 -0.99
CA ILE A 295 -8.89 -2.44 -2.03
C ILE A 295 -8.53 -1.23 -2.88
N VAL A 296 -9.53 -0.46 -3.33
CA VAL A 296 -9.30 0.75 -4.13
C VAL A 296 -8.54 1.81 -3.32
N GLY A 297 -8.81 1.92 -2.01
CA GLY A 297 -8.03 2.77 -1.11
C GLY A 297 -6.54 2.38 -1.05
N ALA A 298 -6.23 1.08 -1.02
CA ALA A 298 -4.86 0.57 -1.09
C ALA A 298 -4.19 0.94 -2.44
N LEU A 299 -4.91 0.80 -3.55
CA LEU A 299 -4.42 1.16 -4.89
C LEU A 299 -4.19 2.66 -5.04
N LEU A 300 -5.07 3.51 -4.48
CA LEU A 300 -4.87 4.96 -4.46
C LEU A 300 -3.56 5.34 -3.77
N LEU A 301 -3.30 4.78 -2.59
CA LEU A 301 -2.07 5.05 -1.84
C LEU A 301 -0.84 4.55 -2.62
N ALA A 302 -0.92 3.36 -3.22
CA ALA A 302 0.15 2.76 -4.00
C ALA A 302 0.49 3.59 -5.27
N VAL A 303 -0.52 4.02 -6.03
CA VAL A 303 -0.30 4.85 -7.24
C VAL A 303 0.23 6.23 -6.87
N SER A 304 -0.24 6.81 -5.74
CA SER A 304 0.29 8.08 -5.23
C SER A 304 1.77 7.96 -4.86
N ALA A 305 2.19 6.85 -4.26
CA ALA A 305 3.59 6.57 -3.96
C ALA A 305 4.44 6.47 -5.24
N ILE A 306 3.95 5.79 -6.28
CA ILE A 306 4.62 5.76 -7.61
C ILE A 306 4.83 7.18 -8.13
N ILE A 307 3.80 8.02 -8.12
CA ILE A 307 3.89 9.40 -8.61
C ILE A 307 4.93 10.18 -7.80
N ALA A 308 4.90 10.07 -6.47
CA ALA A 308 5.87 10.74 -5.62
C ALA A 308 7.30 10.32 -5.98
N PHE A 309 7.62 9.03 -5.96
CA PHE A 309 8.96 8.54 -6.28
C PHE A 309 9.43 9.00 -7.67
N ARG A 310 8.56 8.90 -8.69
CA ARG A 310 8.87 9.31 -10.04
C ARG A 310 9.03 10.83 -10.20
N ALA A 311 8.26 11.63 -9.45
CA ALA A 311 8.37 13.10 -9.50
C ALA A 311 9.75 13.59 -9.03
N TRP A 312 10.39 12.89 -8.07
CA TRP A 312 11.75 13.20 -7.65
C TRP A 312 12.82 12.59 -8.56
N HIS A 313 12.54 11.43 -9.15
CA HIS A 313 13.52 10.70 -9.94
C HIS A 313 13.53 11.13 -11.42
N VAL A 314 12.35 11.28 -12.03
CA VAL A 314 12.19 11.49 -13.49
C VAL A 314 12.20 12.96 -13.86
N LEU A 315 11.62 13.85 -13.01
CA LEU A 315 11.53 15.28 -13.34
C LEU A 315 12.80 16.03 -12.94
N GLU A 316 13.52 16.54 -13.94
CA GLU A 316 14.66 17.43 -13.78
C GLU A 316 14.18 18.88 -13.91
N SER A 317 14.29 19.66 -12.82
CA SER A 317 13.91 21.06 -12.82
C SER A 317 14.96 21.91 -13.53
N VAL A 318 14.51 22.76 -14.47
CA VAL A 318 15.36 23.73 -15.15
C VAL A 318 14.89 25.14 -14.76
N HIS A 319 15.84 26.02 -14.40
CA HIS A 319 15.52 27.43 -14.26
C HIS A 319 15.11 27.96 -15.64
N GLU A 320 13.97 28.65 -15.73
CA GLU A 320 13.64 29.46 -16.86
C GLU A 320 14.47 30.76 -16.70
N ASP A 321 15.56 30.89 -17.46
CA ASP A 321 16.24 32.16 -17.57
C ASP A 321 15.23 33.17 -18.16
N VAL A 322 14.81 34.13 -17.34
CA VAL A 322 13.88 35.22 -17.70
C VAL A 322 14.52 36.19 -18.66
#